data_7dd660e2642099f6e3146ae1bec32b21
#
_entry.id   7dd660e2642099f6e3146ae1bec32b21
#
_cell.length_a   1.000
_cell.length_b   1.000
_cell.length_c   1.000
_cell.angle_alpha   90.00
_cell.angle_beta   90.00
_cell.angle_gamma   90.00
#
_symmetry.space_group_name_H-M   'P 1'
#
loop_
_entity.id
_entity.type
_entity.pdbx_description
1 polymer ?
#
loop_
_entity_poly.entity_id
_entity_poly.type
_entity_poly.pdbx_seq_one_letter_code
_entity_poly.pdbx_strand_id
1 'polypeptide(L)'
;MYKRQPHISAKTGVNIEEVLEAIVHKIPAPKGDPEAPLKALIFDSIYDSYKGVIIFCRIMEGTVKRGTPIRMMATGSEEDVVEVGYFGAGQFIPCDELRAGMVGYITASIKNVRDTRVGDTVTSRDNPCASPLPGYKKVTPMVSCGLYPADGAKYNDLRDALEKLQLNDAALFFEPETSVALGFGFRCGFLGMLHMEIIQERLEREFNL
;
A
#
# COMPACT_ATOMS: atom_id res chain seq x y z
N MET A 1 -26.04 15.31 16.82
CA MET A 1 -24.76 14.61 16.71
C MET A 1 -23.55 15.52 16.88
N TYR A 2 -23.67 16.84 16.67
CA TYR A 2 -22.56 17.81 16.73
C TYR A 2 -22.22 18.36 18.14
N LYS A 3 -22.95 17.99 19.17
CA LYS A 3 -22.81 18.57 20.52
C LYS A 3 -21.62 18.09 21.37
N ARG A 4 -20.72 17.24 20.81
CA ARG A 4 -19.57 16.67 21.54
C ARG A 4 -18.24 16.89 20.81
N GLN A 5 -18.18 17.83 19.87
CA GLN A 5 -16.97 18.13 19.13
C GLN A 5 -16.29 19.36 19.77
N PRO A 6 -14.96 19.30 19.99
CA PRO A 6 -14.21 20.50 20.38
C PRO A 6 -14.18 21.48 19.20
N HIS A 7 -14.44 22.74 19.49
CA HIS A 7 -14.32 23.82 18.50
C HIS A 7 -12.89 24.35 18.52
N ILE A 8 -12.18 24.20 17.41
CA ILE A 8 -10.76 24.53 17.31
C ILE A 8 -10.48 25.61 16.27
N SER A 9 -9.33 26.25 16.41
CA SER A 9 -8.71 27.06 15.36
C SER A 9 -7.29 26.59 15.10
N ALA A 10 -7.05 25.95 13.98
CA ALA A 10 -5.71 25.54 13.58
C ALA A 10 -4.75 26.74 13.39
N LYS A 11 -5.28 27.90 12.96
CA LYS A 11 -4.49 29.10 12.75
C LYS A 11 -3.97 29.73 14.05
N THR A 12 -4.77 29.71 15.12
CA THR A 12 -4.44 30.35 16.39
C THR A 12 -4.08 29.38 17.50
N GLY A 13 -4.20 28.06 17.26
CA GLY A 13 -3.92 27.01 18.24
C GLY A 13 -5.01 26.82 19.31
N VAL A 14 -6.12 27.54 19.21
CA VAL A 14 -7.20 27.45 20.21
C VAL A 14 -7.76 26.03 20.27
N ASN A 15 -7.83 25.47 21.49
CA ASN A 15 -8.39 24.15 21.81
C ASN A 15 -7.73 22.96 21.11
N ILE A 16 -6.53 23.10 20.53
CA ILE A 16 -5.79 21.96 19.91
C ILE A 16 -5.46 20.92 21.00
N GLU A 17 -5.04 21.36 22.18
CA GLU A 17 -4.72 20.48 23.31
C GLU A 17 -5.93 19.63 23.72
N GLU A 18 -7.16 20.20 23.75
CA GLU A 18 -8.38 19.45 24.03
C GLU A 18 -8.61 18.29 23.03
N VAL A 19 -8.26 18.49 21.75
CA VAL A 19 -8.34 17.42 20.74
C VAL A 19 -7.33 16.32 21.02
N LEU A 20 -6.08 16.69 21.34
CA LEU A 20 -5.02 15.72 21.65
C LEU A 20 -5.37 14.90 22.89
N GLU A 21 -5.84 15.54 23.95
CA GLU A 21 -6.33 14.86 25.17
C GLU A 21 -7.53 13.96 24.86
N ALA A 22 -8.46 14.41 24.02
CA ALA A 22 -9.59 13.59 23.60
C ALA A 22 -9.16 12.34 22.81
N ILE A 23 -8.09 12.42 22.00
CA ILE A 23 -7.50 11.26 21.31
C ILE A 23 -6.97 10.26 22.34
N VAL A 24 -6.15 10.73 23.30
CA VAL A 24 -5.54 9.87 24.32
C VAL A 24 -6.60 9.17 25.19
N HIS A 25 -7.65 9.88 25.59
CA HIS A 25 -8.64 9.34 26.52
C HIS A 25 -9.82 8.60 25.88
N LYS A 26 -10.14 8.89 24.61
CA LYS A 26 -11.34 8.34 23.94
C LYS A 26 -11.05 7.29 22.88
N ILE A 27 -9.84 7.27 22.32
CA ILE A 27 -9.46 6.26 21.31
C ILE A 27 -8.76 5.10 22.03
N PRO A 28 -9.31 3.87 21.94
CA PRO A 28 -8.68 2.72 22.58
C PRO A 28 -7.33 2.42 21.93
N ALA A 29 -6.36 2.00 22.72
CA ALA A 29 -5.08 1.53 22.23
C ALA A 29 -5.26 0.32 21.27
N PRO A 30 -4.35 0.14 20.30
CA PRO A 30 -4.35 -1.04 19.45
C PRO A 30 -4.32 -2.32 20.29
N LYS A 31 -5.09 -3.33 19.84
CA LYS A 31 -5.09 -4.67 20.45
C LYS A 31 -4.20 -5.57 19.63
N GLY A 32 -3.65 -6.60 20.23
CA GLY A 32 -2.84 -7.63 19.60
C GLY A 32 -1.88 -8.26 20.60
N ASP A 33 -1.45 -9.49 20.31
CA ASP A 33 -0.48 -10.22 21.10
C ASP A 33 0.85 -10.27 20.34
N PRO A 34 1.94 -9.66 20.85
CA PRO A 34 3.25 -9.67 20.19
C PRO A 34 3.91 -11.05 20.14
N GLU A 35 3.47 -12.02 20.97
CA GLU A 35 3.99 -13.40 20.99
C GLU A 35 3.18 -14.36 20.09
N ALA A 36 2.05 -13.92 19.56
CA ALA A 36 1.26 -14.71 18.61
C ALA A 36 1.98 -14.87 17.26
N PRO A 37 1.56 -15.82 16.41
CA PRO A 37 2.05 -15.91 15.03
C PRO A 37 1.86 -14.59 14.28
N LEU A 38 2.89 -14.16 13.53
CA LEU A 38 2.87 -12.91 12.79
C LEU A 38 1.64 -12.81 11.88
N LYS A 39 0.93 -11.70 11.99
CA LYS A 39 -0.20 -11.36 11.15
C LYS A 39 -0.19 -9.85 10.89
N ALA A 40 0.27 -9.44 9.72
CA ALA A 40 0.35 -8.05 9.31
C ALA A 40 -0.49 -7.80 8.07
N LEU A 41 -1.23 -6.69 8.05
CA LEU A 41 -2.05 -6.26 6.92
C LEU A 41 -1.26 -5.27 6.07
N ILE A 42 -1.11 -5.56 4.79
CA ILE A 42 -0.57 -4.61 3.81
C ILE A 42 -1.67 -3.60 3.49
N PHE A 43 -1.43 -2.32 3.75
CA PHE A 43 -2.38 -1.27 3.40
C PHE A 43 -1.89 -0.38 2.25
N ASP A 44 -0.59 -0.39 1.95
CA ASP A 44 0.03 0.31 0.83
C ASP A 44 1.37 -0.31 0.48
N SER A 45 1.94 0.02 -0.67
CA SER A 45 3.31 -0.31 -1.04
C SER A 45 3.83 0.65 -2.11
N ILE A 46 5.14 0.82 -2.13
CA ILE A 46 5.82 1.62 -3.15
C ILE A 46 6.97 0.82 -3.75
N TYR A 47 7.34 1.15 -4.97
CA TYR A 47 8.52 0.58 -5.61
C TYR A 47 9.69 1.55 -5.53
N ASP A 48 10.79 1.07 -4.96
CA ASP A 48 12.08 1.74 -4.93
C ASP A 48 13.06 1.00 -5.83
N SER A 49 13.81 1.72 -6.67
CA SER A 49 14.74 1.11 -7.63
C SER A 49 15.91 0.36 -6.98
N TYR A 50 16.23 0.67 -5.73
CA TYR A 50 17.33 0.06 -4.98
C TYR A 50 16.85 -0.99 -3.99
N LYS A 51 15.76 -0.71 -3.26
CA LYS A 51 15.22 -1.58 -2.20
C LYS A 51 14.18 -2.58 -2.72
N GLY A 52 13.69 -2.41 -3.96
CA GLY A 52 12.55 -3.16 -4.49
C GLY A 52 11.22 -2.66 -3.93
N VAL A 53 10.28 -3.57 -3.72
CA VAL A 53 8.98 -3.21 -3.12
C VAL A 53 9.15 -2.96 -1.63
N ILE A 54 8.74 -1.78 -1.18
CA ILE A 54 8.62 -1.40 0.23
C ILE A 54 7.16 -1.56 0.62
N ILE A 55 6.89 -2.49 1.53
CA ILE A 55 5.55 -2.82 1.99
C ILE A 55 5.21 -1.93 3.19
N PHE A 56 4.05 -1.27 3.15
CA PHE A 56 3.50 -0.53 4.29
C PHE A 56 2.45 -1.40 4.96
N CYS A 57 2.67 -1.70 6.23
CA CYS A 57 1.83 -2.65 6.94
C CYS A 57 1.47 -2.22 8.36
N ARG A 58 0.35 -2.74 8.83
CA ARG A 58 -0.05 -2.71 10.22
C ARG A 58 0.11 -4.11 10.82
N ILE A 59 0.90 -4.21 11.88
CA ILE A 59 1.04 -5.47 12.61
C ILE A 59 -0.19 -5.65 13.49
N MET A 60 -0.96 -6.69 13.23
CA MET A 60 -2.16 -7.03 13.99
C MET A 60 -1.84 -7.98 15.14
N GLU A 61 -0.98 -8.97 14.89
CA GLU A 61 -0.49 -9.96 15.85
C GLU A 61 0.98 -10.27 15.57
N GLY A 62 1.70 -10.69 16.59
CA GLY A 62 3.09 -11.12 16.47
C GLY A 62 4.08 -9.99 16.39
N THR A 63 5.31 -10.36 16.04
CA THR A 63 6.46 -9.45 15.92
C THR A 63 7.22 -9.79 14.65
N VAL A 64 7.68 -8.77 13.91
CA VAL A 64 8.55 -8.91 12.75
C VAL A 64 9.81 -8.07 12.94
N LYS A 65 10.95 -8.64 12.58
CA LYS A 65 12.27 -8.01 12.67
C LYS A 65 13.13 -8.36 11.46
N ARG A 66 14.26 -7.71 11.33
CA ARG A 66 15.25 -8.07 10.32
C ARG A 66 15.60 -9.55 10.39
N GLY A 67 15.63 -10.22 9.23
CA GLY A 67 15.91 -11.66 9.09
C GLY A 67 14.72 -12.56 9.38
N THR A 68 13.54 -12.02 9.71
CA THR A 68 12.32 -12.83 9.83
C THR A 68 11.94 -13.38 8.45
N PRO A 69 11.81 -14.71 8.28
CA PRO A 69 11.28 -15.28 7.04
C PRO A 69 9.77 -15.04 6.98
N ILE A 70 9.32 -14.35 5.96
CA ILE A 70 7.92 -13.98 5.76
C ILE A 70 7.32 -14.67 4.54
N ARG A 71 6.00 -14.78 4.53
CA ARG A 71 5.19 -15.27 3.43
C ARG A 71 3.98 -14.37 3.21
N MET A 72 3.73 -14.03 1.96
CA MET A 72 2.50 -13.36 1.52
C MET A 72 1.40 -14.42 1.37
N MET A 73 0.27 -14.28 2.06
CA MET A 73 -0.74 -15.33 2.08
C MET A 73 -1.56 -15.42 0.79
N ALA A 74 -1.76 -14.31 0.06
CA ALA A 74 -2.53 -14.30 -1.17
C ALA A 74 -1.71 -14.72 -2.39
N THR A 75 -0.45 -14.28 -2.49
CA THR A 75 0.43 -14.60 -3.62
C THR A 75 1.28 -15.84 -3.40
N GLY A 76 1.51 -16.23 -2.13
CA GLY A 76 2.38 -17.33 -1.75
C GLY A 76 3.88 -17.00 -1.84
N SER A 77 4.25 -15.76 -2.17
CA SER A 77 5.64 -15.33 -2.23
C SER A 77 6.30 -15.39 -0.85
N GLU A 78 7.53 -15.87 -0.81
CA GLU A 78 8.32 -16.04 0.41
C GLU A 78 9.62 -15.25 0.27
N GLU A 79 9.93 -14.48 1.30
CA GLU A 79 11.12 -13.61 1.33
C GLU A 79 11.64 -13.47 2.76
N ASP A 80 12.91 -13.05 2.88
CA ASP A 80 13.49 -12.72 4.16
C ASP A 80 13.50 -11.20 4.36
N VAL A 81 13.08 -10.75 5.54
CA VAL A 81 13.02 -9.32 5.88
C VAL A 81 14.43 -8.74 5.95
N VAL A 82 14.69 -7.71 5.16
CA VAL A 82 15.98 -6.99 5.13
C VAL A 82 16.00 -5.85 6.16
N GLU A 83 14.90 -5.10 6.22
CA GLU A 83 14.77 -3.95 7.12
C GLU A 83 13.30 -3.77 7.53
N VAL A 84 13.09 -3.34 8.75
CA VAL A 84 11.80 -2.86 9.27
C VAL A 84 11.97 -1.48 9.86
N GLY A 85 10.89 -0.70 9.86
CA GLY A 85 10.93 0.64 10.44
C GLY A 85 9.55 1.28 10.46
N TYR A 86 9.49 2.49 10.97
CA TYR A 86 8.28 3.28 11.07
C TYR A 86 8.40 4.61 10.31
N PHE A 87 7.27 5.30 10.15
CA PHE A 87 7.21 6.54 9.39
C PHE A 87 7.51 7.74 10.30
N GLY A 88 8.52 8.51 9.94
CA GLY A 88 8.76 9.84 10.48
C GLY A 88 8.16 10.93 9.59
N ALA A 89 8.40 12.18 9.92
CA ALA A 89 7.97 13.31 9.11
C ALA A 89 8.82 13.37 7.82
N GLY A 90 8.27 12.85 6.72
CA GLY A 90 8.92 12.83 5.41
C GLY A 90 10.10 11.85 5.27
N GLN A 91 10.27 10.91 6.18
CA GLN A 91 11.37 9.93 6.13
C GLN A 91 10.99 8.58 6.72
N PHE A 92 11.68 7.54 6.29
CA PHE A 92 11.64 6.22 6.89
C PHE A 92 12.66 6.13 8.03
N ILE A 93 12.23 5.65 9.20
CA ILE A 93 13.10 5.50 10.38
C ILE A 93 13.23 4.01 10.65
N PRO A 94 14.40 3.39 10.40
CA PRO A 94 14.65 1.99 10.72
C PRO A 94 14.51 1.74 12.22
N CYS A 95 14.04 0.54 12.59
CA CYS A 95 13.97 0.08 13.96
C CYS A 95 14.33 -1.41 14.05
N ASP A 96 14.50 -1.90 15.28
CA ASP A 96 14.90 -3.30 15.50
C ASP A 96 13.75 -4.27 15.17
N GLU A 97 12.52 -3.89 15.51
CA GLU A 97 11.34 -4.72 15.29
C GLU A 97 10.05 -3.88 15.22
N LEU A 98 9.02 -4.47 14.60
CA LEU A 98 7.64 -4.01 14.64
C LEU A 98 6.79 -5.04 15.36
N ARG A 99 6.03 -4.62 16.38
CA ARG A 99 5.17 -5.46 17.21
C ARG A 99 3.69 -5.22 16.94
N ALA A 100 2.85 -6.13 17.41
CA ALA A 100 1.40 -6.00 17.38
C ALA A 100 0.94 -4.60 17.80
N GLY A 101 0.07 -3.98 16.99
CA GLY A 101 -0.42 -2.61 17.16
C GLY A 101 0.38 -1.53 16.43
N MET A 102 1.61 -1.82 16.01
CA MET A 102 2.45 -0.84 15.29
C MET A 102 2.08 -0.78 13.80
N VAL A 103 2.32 0.40 13.23
CA VAL A 103 2.28 0.67 11.80
C VAL A 103 3.68 1.03 11.35
N GLY A 104 4.13 0.41 10.25
CA GLY A 104 5.46 0.64 9.75
C GLY A 104 5.65 0.08 8.34
N TYR A 105 6.91 -0.05 7.96
CA TYR A 105 7.28 -0.61 6.66
C TYR A 105 8.20 -1.83 6.81
N ILE A 106 8.15 -2.69 5.80
CA ILE A 106 9.00 -3.86 5.65
C ILE A 106 9.65 -3.80 4.28
N THR A 107 10.97 -4.03 4.21
CA THR A 107 11.67 -4.31 2.96
C THR A 107 12.16 -5.76 2.97
N ALA A 108 11.96 -6.47 1.87
CA ALA A 108 12.34 -7.88 1.73
C ALA A 108 12.96 -8.19 0.35
N SER A 109 13.55 -7.18 -0.30
CA SER A 109 14.17 -7.30 -1.63
C SER A 109 13.25 -7.87 -2.71
N ILE A 110 11.95 -7.67 -2.58
CA ILE A 110 10.95 -8.13 -3.52
C ILE A 110 11.11 -7.35 -4.83
N LYS A 111 11.50 -8.04 -5.89
CA LYS A 111 11.76 -7.42 -7.20
C LYS A 111 10.53 -7.39 -8.10
N ASN A 112 9.68 -8.40 -7.97
CA ASN A 112 8.48 -8.51 -8.77
C ASN A 112 7.31 -7.84 -8.03
N VAL A 113 6.80 -6.77 -8.60
CA VAL A 113 5.68 -5.99 -8.04
C VAL A 113 4.40 -6.82 -7.87
N ARG A 114 4.25 -7.91 -8.63
CA ARG A 114 3.09 -8.81 -8.56
C ARG A 114 3.10 -9.73 -7.33
N ASP A 115 4.23 -9.83 -6.63
CA ASP A 115 4.38 -10.69 -5.46
C ASP A 115 3.80 -10.05 -4.19
N THR A 116 3.46 -8.75 -4.25
CA THR A 116 2.77 -8.03 -3.18
C THR A 116 1.44 -7.46 -3.66
N ARG A 117 0.48 -7.43 -2.76
CA ARG A 117 -0.84 -6.88 -3.05
C ARG A 117 -1.41 -6.17 -1.83
N VAL A 118 -1.94 -4.97 -2.04
CA VAL A 118 -2.67 -4.25 -0.98
C VAL A 118 -3.87 -5.08 -0.51
N GLY A 119 -4.02 -5.19 0.80
CA GLY A 119 -5.02 -6.05 1.44
C GLY A 119 -4.55 -7.48 1.71
N ASP A 120 -3.35 -7.86 1.28
CA ASP A 120 -2.78 -9.17 1.62
C ASP A 120 -2.30 -9.21 3.07
N THR A 121 -2.15 -10.42 3.57
CA THR A 121 -1.64 -10.72 4.91
C THR A 121 -0.21 -11.24 4.81
N VAL A 122 0.70 -10.58 5.51
CA VAL A 122 2.06 -11.07 5.74
C VAL A 122 2.07 -11.90 7.01
N THR A 123 2.63 -13.12 6.91
CA THR A 123 2.82 -14.01 8.05
C THR A 123 4.25 -14.53 8.10
N SER A 124 4.65 -15.16 9.20
CA SER A 124 5.92 -15.89 9.26
C SER A 124 5.85 -17.14 8.41
N ARG A 125 6.90 -17.42 7.61
CA ARG A 125 7.00 -18.68 6.85
C ARG A 125 7.09 -19.89 7.78
N ASP A 126 7.84 -19.78 8.86
CA ASP A 126 8.15 -20.90 9.76
C ASP A 126 7.05 -21.16 10.79
N ASN A 127 6.26 -20.13 11.14
CA ASN A 127 5.10 -20.22 12.04
C ASN A 127 3.94 -19.39 11.46
N PRO A 128 3.27 -19.89 10.42
CA PRO A 128 2.23 -19.13 9.74
C PRO A 128 0.96 -19.01 10.58
N CYS A 129 0.29 -17.86 10.46
CA CYS A 129 -1.03 -17.70 11.06
C CYS A 129 -2.09 -18.59 10.37
N ALA A 130 -3.09 -19.04 11.12
CA ALA A 130 -4.08 -20.01 10.66
C ALA A 130 -4.99 -19.49 9.54
N SER A 131 -5.21 -18.17 9.45
CA SER A 131 -6.09 -17.54 8.45
C SER A 131 -5.63 -16.14 8.11
N PRO A 132 -5.80 -15.70 6.85
CA PRO A 132 -5.51 -14.33 6.46
C PRO A 132 -6.46 -13.35 7.16
N LEU A 133 -6.05 -12.09 7.22
CA LEU A 133 -6.92 -11.00 7.63
C LEU A 133 -7.99 -10.77 6.54
N PRO A 134 -9.18 -10.29 6.90
CA PRO A 134 -10.13 -9.82 5.91
C PRO A 134 -9.50 -8.62 5.17
N GLY A 135 -9.08 -8.85 3.94
CA GLY A 135 -8.48 -7.83 3.09
C GLY A 135 -9.50 -6.76 2.67
N TYR A 136 -9.06 -5.81 1.86
CA TYR A 136 -9.96 -4.80 1.28
C TYR A 136 -10.88 -5.43 0.24
N LYS A 137 -12.12 -4.93 0.16
CA LYS A 137 -13.05 -5.35 -0.89
C LYS A 137 -12.52 -4.90 -2.24
N LYS A 138 -12.53 -5.81 -3.22
CA LYS A 138 -12.30 -5.42 -4.61
C LYS A 138 -13.38 -4.44 -5.03
N VAL A 139 -12.96 -3.30 -5.54
CA VAL A 139 -13.86 -2.30 -6.10
C VAL A 139 -14.06 -2.58 -7.58
N THR A 140 -15.30 -2.52 -8.05
CA THR A 140 -15.60 -2.70 -9.48
C THR A 140 -15.36 -1.37 -10.19
N PRO A 141 -14.59 -1.34 -11.28
CA PRO A 141 -14.43 -0.14 -12.09
C PRO A 141 -15.77 0.39 -12.60
N MET A 142 -15.94 1.71 -12.55
CA MET A 142 -17.14 2.41 -13.05
C MET A 142 -16.91 3.04 -14.42
N VAL A 143 -15.66 3.33 -14.76
CA VAL A 143 -15.26 3.90 -16.05
C VAL A 143 -14.16 3.02 -16.64
N SER A 144 -14.24 2.75 -17.93
CA SER A 144 -13.21 2.02 -18.67
C SER A 144 -12.79 2.83 -19.88
N CYS A 145 -11.47 2.89 -20.11
CA CYS A 145 -10.92 3.47 -21.34
C CYS A 145 -9.65 2.73 -21.79
N GLY A 146 -9.29 2.87 -23.05
CA GLY A 146 -8.02 2.42 -23.58
C GLY A 146 -6.93 3.44 -23.32
N LEU A 147 -5.79 3.00 -22.79
CA LEU A 147 -4.56 3.77 -22.71
C LEU A 147 -3.56 3.22 -23.72
N TYR A 148 -3.03 4.11 -24.57
CA TYR A 148 -2.08 3.75 -25.62
C TYR A 148 -0.83 4.63 -25.47
N PRO A 149 0.37 4.07 -25.72
CA PRO A 149 1.59 4.88 -25.64
C PRO A 149 1.50 6.06 -26.62
N ALA A 150 1.91 7.23 -26.18
CA ALA A 150 2.09 8.38 -27.07
C ALA A 150 3.26 8.14 -28.05
N ASP A 151 3.39 8.97 -29.07
CA ASP A 151 4.46 8.88 -30.07
C ASP A 151 5.85 8.79 -29.42
N GLY A 152 6.57 7.72 -29.72
CA GLY A 152 7.91 7.45 -29.19
C GLY A 152 7.97 6.69 -27.87
N ALA A 153 6.87 6.56 -27.13
CA ALA A 153 6.81 5.70 -25.95
C ALA A 153 6.63 4.23 -26.33
N LYS A 154 7.18 3.33 -25.51
CA LYS A 154 7.10 1.89 -25.76
C LYS A 154 5.98 1.26 -24.97
N TYR A 155 5.30 0.28 -25.57
CA TYR A 155 4.29 -0.53 -24.90
C TYR A 155 4.77 -1.11 -23.56
N ASN A 156 6.02 -1.58 -23.50
CA ASN A 156 6.58 -2.15 -22.29
C ASN A 156 6.77 -1.11 -21.19
N ASP A 157 7.13 0.13 -21.53
CA ASP A 157 7.32 1.21 -20.55
C ASP A 157 5.96 1.58 -19.91
N LEU A 158 4.88 1.64 -20.71
CA LEU A 158 3.53 1.84 -20.22
C LEU A 158 3.06 0.69 -19.32
N ARG A 159 3.34 -0.56 -19.70
CA ARG A 159 3.02 -1.73 -18.87
C ARG A 159 3.72 -1.65 -17.51
N ASP A 160 5.02 -1.40 -17.50
CA ASP A 160 5.83 -1.36 -16.28
C ASP A 160 5.41 -0.19 -15.37
N ALA A 161 4.99 0.93 -15.95
CA ALA A 161 4.43 2.07 -15.22
C ALA A 161 3.09 1.71 -14.57
N LEU A 162 2.16 1.09 -15.32
CA LEU A 162 0.87 0.65 -14.80
C LEU A 162 1.01 -0.40 -13.70
N GLU A 163 1.94 -1.34 -13.82
CA GLU A 163 2.25 -2.33 -12.78
C GLU A 163 2.75 -1.65 -11.49
N LYS A 164 3.61 -0.64 -11.61
CA LYS A 164 4.09 0.14 -10.46
C LYS A 164 2.99 0.98 -9.81
N LEU A 165 2.14 1.62 -10.62
CA LEU A 165 0.99 2.37 -10.12
C LEU A 165 0.00 1.48 -9.36
N GLN A 166 -0.22 0.24 -9.83
CA GLN A 166 -1.12 -0.71 -9.20
C GLN A 166 -0.67 -1.14 -7.79
N LEU A 167 0.62 -0.98 -7.44
CA LEU A 167 1.11 -1.26 -6.10
C LEU A 167 0.44 -0.41 -5.02
N ASN A 168 0.22 0.86 -5.31
CA ASN A 168 -0.38 1.80 -4.37
C ASN A 168 -1.79 2.26 -4.78
N ASP A 169 -2.31 1.71 -5.87
CA ASP A 169 -3.68 1.93 -6.31
C ASP A 169 -4.38 0.59 -6.61
N ALA A 170 -4.90 -0.02 -5.55
CA ALA A 170 -5.59 -1.32 -5.65
C ALA A 170 -6.89 -1.26 -6.50
N ALA A 171 -7.37 -0.07 -6.83
CA ALA A 171 -8.54 0.14 -7.66
C ALA A 171 -8.22 0.22 -9.16
N LEU A 172 -6.94 0.44 -9.51
CA LEU A 172 -6.50 0.43 -10.89
C LEU A 172 -6.52 -1.00 -11.43
N PHE A 173 -7.34 -1.21 -12.45
CA PHE A 173 -7.38 -2.45 -13.22
C PHE A 173 -6.90 -2.18 -14.63
N PHE A 174 -6.10 -3.08 -15.19
CA PHE A 174 -5.71 -3.00 -16.60
C PHE A 174 -5.50 -4.40 -17.20
N GLU A 175 -5.77 -4.53 -18.48
CA GLU A 175 -5.54 -5.72 -19.29
C GLU A 175 -5.03 -5.31 -20.68
N PRO A 176 -4.22 -6.14 -21.34
CA PRO A 176 -3.77 -5.85 -22.71
C PRO A 176 -4.94 -5.66 -23.68
N GLU A 177 -4.85 -4.64 -24.52
CA GLU A 177 -5.82 -4.36 -25.60
C GLU A 177 -5.08 -4.00 -26.87
N THR A 178 -5.69 -4.31 -28.02
CA THR A 178 -5.16 -3.96 -29.34
C THR A 178 -6.19 -3.17 -30.10
N SER A 179 -5.79 -2.01 -30.60
CA SER A 179 -6.58 -1.17 -31.49
C SER A 179 -6.02 -1.21 -32.91
N VAL A 180 -6.87 -1.30 -33.90
CA VAL A 180 -6.46 -1.24 -35.31
C VAL A 180 -5.83 0.11 -35.65
N ALA A 181 -6.29 1.20 -35.03
CA ALA A 181 -5.81 2.55 -35.29
C ALA A 181 -4.62 2.96 -34.41
N LEU A 182 -4.57 2.50 -33.15
CA LEU A 182 -3.61 2.95 -32.13
C LEU A 182 -2.57 1.90 -31.77
N GLY A 183 -2.67 0.67 -32.27
CA GLY A 183 -1.74 -0.40 -31.97
C GLY A 183 -1.99 -1.08 -30.62
N PHE A 184 -0.91 -1.47 -29.95
CA PHE A 184 -0.96 -2.15 -28.66
C PHE A 184 -1.08 -1.16 -27.50
N GLY A 185 -1.98 -1.44 -26.58
CA GLY A 185 -2.22 -0.64 -25.39
C GLY A 185 -2.87 -1.47 -24.28
N PHE A 186 -3.54 -0.80 -23.38
CA PHE A 186 -4.22 -1.43 -22.23
C PHE A 186 -5.62 -0.89 -22.08
N ARG A 187 -6.59 -1.79 -21.89
CA ARG A 187 -7.89 -1.43 -21.37
C ARG A 187 -7.78 -1.25 -19.87
N CYS A 188 -8.02 -0.04 -19.40
CA CYS A 188 -7.94 0.31 -17.99
C CYS A 188 -9.32 0.56 -17.40
N GLY A 189 -9.48 0.16 -16.13
CA GLY A 189 -10.69 0.39 -15.35
C GLY A 189 -10.40 1.33 -14.18
N PHE A 190 -11.32 2.30 -13.97
CA PHE A 190 -11.20 3.37 -12.99
C PHE A 190 -12.47 3.50 -12.14
N LEU A 191 -12.34 4.06 -10.93
CA LEU A 191 -13.45 4.35 -10.03
C LEU A 191 -14.37 5.46 -10.56
N GLY A 192 -13.83 6.33 -11.41
CA GLY A 192 -14.53 7.46 -12.01
C GLY A 192 -13.58 8.33 -12.82
N MET A 193 -14.08 9.43 -13.38
CA MET A 193 -13.29 10.33 -14.23
C MET A 193 -12.11 10.95 -13.48
N LEU A 194 -12.32 11.40 -12.25
CA LEU A 194 -11.24 11.98 -11.45
C LEU A 194 -10.10 10.98 -11.18
N HIS A 195 -10.44 9.71 -10.92
CA HIS A 195 -9.42 8.65 -10.76
C HIS A 195 -8.63 8.44 -12.05
N MET A 196 -9.30 8.44 -13.19
CA MET A 196 -8.66 8.34 -14.51
C MET A 196 -7.68 9.51 -14.74
N GLU A 197 -8.11 10.75 -14.48
CA GLU A 197 -7.28 11.95 -14.62
C GLU A 197 -6.04 11.90 -13.72
N ILE A 198 -6.20 11.44 -12.47
CA ILE A 198 -5.09 11.28 -11.53
C ILE A 198 -4.07 10.24 -12.05
N ILE A 199 -4.53 9.09 -12.55
CA ILE A 199 -3.64 8.07 -13.10
C ILE A 199 -2.93 8.59 -14.34
N GLN A 200 -3.62 9.29 -15.23
CA GLN A 200 -3.01 9.92 -16.41
C GLN A 200 -1.93 10.92 -15.99
N GLU A 201 -2.22 11.82 -15.06
CA GLU A 201 -1.26 12.82 -14.58
C GLU A 201 -0.05 12.17 -13.91
N ARG A 202 -0.24 11.05 -13.20
CA ARG A 202 0.86 10.29 -12.62
C ARG A 202 1.73 9.61 -13.69
N LEU A 203 1.13 9.04 -14.74
CA LEU A 203 1.88 8.48 -15.88
C LEU A 203 2.75 9.55 -16.54
N GLU A 204 2.21 10.74 -16.76
CA GLU A 204 2.95 11.87 -17.33
C GLU A 204 4.10 12.34 -16.41
N ARG A 205 3.82 12.56 -15.11
CA ARG A 205 4.77 13.17 -14.17
C ARG A 205 5.81 12.22 -13.62
N GLU A 206 5.41 11.00 -13.28
CA GLU A 206 6.28 10.03 -12.61
C GLU A 206 7.06 9.17 -13.62
N PHE A 207 6.48 8.91 -14.80
CA PHE A 207 7.03 7.99 -15.79
C PHE A 207 7.34 8.63 -17.15
N ASN A 208 6.96 9.90 -17.35
CA ASN A 208 7.15 10.64 -18.61
C ASN A 208 6.51 9.90 -19.82
N LEU A 209 5.29 9.41 -19.64
CA LEU A 209 4.50 8.67 -20.63
C LEU A 209 3.27 9.43 -21.09
#